data_6ca443f15bb8096a59c88a7f4b6dee6e
#
_entry.id   6ca443f15bb8096a59c88a7f4b6dee6e
#
_cell.length_a   1.000
_cell.length_b   1.000
_cell.length_c   1.000
_cell.angle_alpha   90.00
_cell.angle_beta   90.00
_cell.angle_gamma   90.00
#
_symmetry.space_group_name_H-M   'P 1'
#
loop_
_entity.id
_entity.type
_entity.pdbx_description
1 polymer ?
#
loop_
_entity_poly.entity_id
_entity_poly.type
_entity_poly.pdbx_seq_one_letter_code
_entity_poly.pdbx_strand_id
1 'polypeptide(L)'
;MFKPVLALFFVIIHLSIFQPAYAQDVVFDDIVKALPKASFRTLPATLDKAATLDDERVATLFARLLEGDVYFHPKNQQVMYASKIQGERVWIDTLTEQNIAQPSGVRLRKVRVNNRVRSHIRQLLAQRNLSHRDVTVRLQASQSLLADVDSI
;
A
#
# COMPACT_ATOMS: atom_id res chain seq x y z
N MET A 1 -8.59 47.34 29.10
CA MET A 1 -9.68 46.88 28.25
C MET A 1 -9.12 46.20 26.99
N PHE A 2 -8.25 45.17 27.13
CA PHE A 2 -7.56 44.47 26.00
C PHE A 2 -7.33 42.98 26.30
N LYS A 3 -8.42 42.20 26.48
CA LYS A 3 -8.30 40.76 26.78
C LYS A 3 -9.10 39.78 25.91
N PRO A 4 -9.96 40.15 24.93
CA PRO A 4 -10.63 39.15 24.13
C PRO A 4 -9.91 38.80 22.82
N VAL A 5 -8.96 39.61 22.32
CA VAL A 5 -8.30 39.40 21.02
C VAL A 5 -7.23 38.29 21.08
N LEU A 6 -6.56 38.15 22.22
CA LEU A 6 -5.50 37.11 22.39
C LEU A 6 -6.08 35.71 22.52
N ALA A 7 -7.27 35.55 23.06
CA ALA A 7 -7.94 34.25 23.18
C ALA A 7 -8.44 33.72 21.82
N LEU A 8 -8.84 34.61 20.90
CA LEU A 8 -9.29 34.23 19.57
C LEU A 8 -8.15 33.74 18.68
N PHE A 9 -6.93 34.25 18.86
CA PHE A 9 -5.75 33.80 18.10
C PHE A 9 -5.28 32.39 18.49
N PHE A 10 -5.46 32.01 19.77
CA PHE A 10 -5.09 30.67 20.24
C PHE A 10 -6.05 29.54 19.75
N VAL A 11 -7.33 29.89 19.54
CA VAL A 11 -8.32 28.92 19.02
C VAL A 11 -8.10 28.62 17.54
N ILE A 12 -7.62 29.59 16.76
CA ILE A 12 -7.35 29.40 15.32
C ILE A 12 -6.11 28.52 15.07
N ILE A 13 -5.10 28.58 15.95
CA ILE A 13 -3.87 27.77 15.81
C ILE A 13 -4.14 26.29 16.11
N HIS A 14 -5.13 25.94 16.94
CA HIS A 14 -5.44 24.54 17.25
C HIS A 14 -6.28 23.82 16.18
N LEU A 15 -6.88 24.54 15.24
CA LEU A 15 -7.70 23.92 14.17
C LEU A 15 -6.86 23.44 12.96
N SER A 16 -5.58 23.81 12.89
CA SER A 16 -4.74 23.56 11.69
C SER A 16 -3.93 22.27 11.72
N ILE A 17 -3.99 21.46 12.79
CA ILE A 17 -3.07 20.31 12.98
C ILE A 17 -3.73 18.95 12.65
N PHE A 18 -5.01 18.91 12.23
CA PHE A 18 -5.74 17.63 12.17
C PHE A 18 -6.13 17.15 10.75
N GLN A 19 -5.41 17.55 9.68
CA GLN A 19 -5.89 17.22 8.31
C GLN A 19 -5.02 16.38 7.36
N PRO A 20 -3.85 15.82 7.65
CA PRO A 20 -3.16 15.04 6.62
C PRO A 20 -3.62 13.57 6.51
N ALA A 21 -4.21 12.97 7.54
CA ALA A 21 -4.50 11.55 7.55
C ALA A 21 -5.63 11.13 6.58
N TYR A 22 -6.67 11.93 6.45
CA TYR A 22 -7.82 11.59 5.60
C TYR A 22 -7.52 11.67 4.09
N ALA A 23 -6.64 12.58 3.68
CA ALA A 23 -6.28 12.72 2.26
C ALA A 23 -5.44 11.55 1.74
N GLN A 24 -4.58 10.95 2.58
CA GLN A 24 -3.80 9.78 2.22
C GLN A 24 -4.67 8.53 2.09
N ASP A 25 -5.65 8.34 2.96
CA ASP A 25 -6.57 7.21 2.88
C ASP A 25 -7.39 7.23 1.60
N VAL A 26 -7.87 8.37 1.17
CA VAL A 26 -8.61 8.52 -0.10
C VAL A 26 -7.75 8.13 -1.30
N VAL A 27 -6.48 8.51 -1.32
CA VAL A 27 -5.58 8.19 -2.45
C VAL A 27 -5.20 6.71 -2.48
N PHE A 28 -4.96 6.07 -1.33
CA PHE A 28 -4.71 4.62 -1.26
C PHE A 28 -5.93 3.83 -1.74
N ASP A 29 -7.12 4.23 -1.32
CA ASP A 29 -8.38 3.68 -1.76
C ASP A 29 -8.53 3.70 -3.28
N ASP A 30 -8.21 4.83 -3.92
CA ASP A 30 -8.30 4.98 -5.37
C ASP A 30 -7.32 4.05 -6.10
N ILE A 31 -6.12 3.87 -5.55
CA ILE A 31 -5.14 2.92 -6.06
C ILE A 31 -5.66 1.50 -5.98
N VAL A 32 -6.16 1.08 -4.82
CA VAL A 32 -6.71 -0.27 -4.62
C VAL A 32 -7.90 -0.51 -5.54
N LYS A 33 -8.82 0.44 -5.68
CA LYS A 33 -9.97 0.38 -6.59
C LYS A 33 -9.58 0.32 -8.08
N ALA A 34 -8.39 0.81 -8.43
CA ALA A 34 -7.88 0.73 -9.80
C ALA A 34 -7.29 -0.65 -10.16
N LEU A 35 -6.83 -1.44 -9.19
CA LEU A 35 -6.15 -2.72 -9.43
C LEU A 35 -6.98 -3.73 -10.24
N PRO A 36 -8.29 -3.92 -10.03
CA PRO A 36 -9.10 -4.85 -10.80
C PRO A 36 -9.17 -4.54 -12.30
N LYS A 37 -8.99 -3.28 -12.65
CA LYS A 37 -9.06 -2.77 -14.05
C LYS A 37 -7.67 -2.57 -14.66
N ALA A 38 -6.62 -2.71 -13.86
CA ALA A 38 -5.26 -2.49 -14.33
C ALA A 38 -4.80 -3.59 -15.30
N SER A 39 -4.22 -3.17 -16.40
CA SER A 39 -3.51 -4.02 -17.34
C SER A 39 -2.00 -4.05 -17.02
N PHE A 40 -1.23 -4.97 -17.64
CA PHE A 40 0.24 -4.96 -17.52
C PHE A 40 0.88 -3.64 -17.99
N ARG A 41 0.19 -2.86 -18.81
CA ARG A 41 0.65 -1.55 -19.30
C ARG A 41 0.39 -0.44 -18.27
N THR A 42 -0.77 -0.45 -17.62
CA THR A 42 -1.22 0.62 -16.72
C THR A 42 -0.85 0.39 -15.26
N LEU A 43 -0.67 -0.88 -14.86
CA LEU A 43 -0.34 -1.23 -13.49
C LEU A 43 0.93 -0.54 -12.96
N PRO A 44 2.07 -0.46 -13.71
CA PRO A 44 3.25 0.24 -13.22
C PRO A 44 2.97 1.68 -12.79
N ALA A 45 2.26 2.47 -13.60
CA ALA A 45 1.92 3.85 -13.24
C ALA A 45 1.01 3.96 -12.00
N THR A 46 0.16 2.96 -11.77
CA THR A 46 -0.66 2.88 -10.54
C THR A 46 0.22 2.60 -9.33
N LEU A 47 1.22 1.71 -9.49
CA LEU A 47 2.17 1.37 -8.42
C LEU A 47 3.13 2.52 -8.11
N ASP A 48 3.55 3.29 -9.13
CA ASP A 48 4.35 4.50 -8.94
C ASP A 48 3.64 5.51 -8.04
N LYS A 49 2.34 5.74 -8.29
CA LYS A 49 1.51 6.59 -7.42
C LYS A 49 1.40 6.04 -6.00
N ALA A 50 1.22 4.72 -5.85
CA ALA A 50 1.20 4.09 -4.54
C ALA A 50 2.52 4.30 -3.77
N ALA A 51 3.65 4.19 -4.46
CA ALA A 51 4.97 4.31 -3.86
C ALA A 51 5.25 5.71 -3.28
N THR A 52 4.55 6.75 -3.75
CA THR A 52 4.69 8.12 -3.22
C THR A 52 3.93 8.35 -1.91
N LEU A 53 3.06 7.42 -1.52
CA LEU A 53 2.27 7.55 -0.29
C LEU A 53 3.11 7.18 0.93
N ASP A 54 3.01 7.97 1.99
CA ASP A 54 3.54 7.62 3.32
C ASP A 54 2.52 6.76 4.08
N ASP A 55 2.21 5.58 3.51
CA ASP A 55 1.21 4.63 4.00
C ASP A 55 1.84 3.25 4.08
N GLU A 56 1.82 2.64 5.27
CA GLU A 56 2.43 1.33 5.53
C GLU A 56 1.74 0.21 4.73
N ARG A 57 0.45 0.35 4.42
CA ARG A 57 -0.31 -0.61 3.61
C ARG A 57 0.26 -0.79 2.21
N VAL A 58 0.97 0.21 1.68
CA VAL A 58 1.64 0.13 0.36
C VAL A 58 2.68 -0.98 0.33
N ALA A 59 3.50 -1.10 1.37
CA ALA A 59 4.52 -2.14 1.45
C ALA A 59 3.88 -3.54 1.48
N THR A 60 2.82 -3.72 2.27
CA THR A 60 2.03 -4.95 2.33
C THR A 60 1.43 -5.28 0.97
N LEU A 61 0.79 -4.31 0.31
CA LEU A 61 0.21 -4.49 -1.03
C LEU A 61 1.27 -4.95 -2.05
N PHE A 62 2.43 -4.32 -2.06
CA PHE A 62 3.52 -4.68 -2.98
C PHE A 62 4.05 -6.09 -2.72
N ALA A 63 4.24 -6.48 -1.45
CA ALA A 63 4.65 -7.82 -1.09
C ALA A 63 3.62 -8.86 -1.56
N ARG A 64 2.33 -8.63 -1.31
CA ARG A 64 1.25 -9.53 -1.73
C ARG A 64 1.10 -9.61 -3.26
N LEU A 65 1.36 -8.53 -3.99
CA LEU A 65 1.41 -8.56 -5.46
C LEU A 65 2.59 -9.42 -5.96
N LEU A 66 3.77 -9.35 -5.33
CA LEU A 66 4.92 -10.21 -5.66
C LEU A 66 4.64 -11.69 -5.40
N GLU A 67 3.97 -12.02 -4.30
CA GLU A 67 3.53 -13.38 -3.98
C GLU A 67 2.45 -13.87 -4.94
N GLY A 68 1.73 -12.95 -5.58
CA GLY A 68 0.60 -13.23 -6.45
C GLY A 68 -0.65 -13.61 -5.65
N ASP A 69 -0.80 -13.10 -4.45
CA ASP A 69 -1.88 -13.40 -3.52
C ASP A 69 -2.92 -12.27 -3.39
N VAL A 70 -2.89 -11.31 -4.32
CA VAL A 70 -3.91 -10.26 -4.43
C VAL A 70 -5.02 -10.70 -5.39
N TYR A 71 -6.24 -10.64 -4.91
CA TYR A 71 -7.45 -11.05 -5.61
C TYR A 71 -8.50 -9.93 -5.56
N PHE A 72 -9.47 -10.02 -6.45
CA PHE A 72 -10.62 -9.14 -6.42
C PHE A 72 -11.90 -9.90 -6.72
N HIS A 73 -12.99 -9.41 -6.15
CA HIS A 73 -14.32 -9.92 -6.40
C HIS A 73 -14.88 -9.34 -7.72
N PRO A 74 -15.30 -10.16 -8.69
CA PRO A 74 -15.61 -9.66 -10.04
C PRO A 74 -16.85 -8.76 -10.11
N LYS A 75 -17.78 -8.85 -9.15
CA LYS A 75 -19.03 -8.07 -9.16
C LYS A 75 -18.87 -6.71 -8.47
N ASN A 76 -18.34 -6.69 -7.24
CA ASN A 76 -18.24 -5.47 -6.44
C ASN A 76 -16.84 -4.83 -6.46
N GLN A 77 -15.86 -5.45 -7.17
CA GLN A 77 -14.47 -4.96 -7.33
C GLN A 77 -13.69 -4.85 -6.00
N GLN A 78 -14.20 -5.42 -4.90
CA GLN A 78 -13.48 -5.47 -3.63
C GLN A 78 -12.16 -6.21 -3.81
N VAL A 79 -11.07 -5.59 -3.37
CA VAL A 79 -9.73 -6.16 -3.42
C VAL A 79 -9.37 -6.74 -2.07
N MET A 80 -8.81 -7.93 -2.09
CA MET A 80 -8.41 -8.68 -0.91
C MET A 80 -7.15 -9.48 -1.19
N TYR A 81 -6.42 -9.85 -0.16
CA TYR A 81 -5.30 -10.77 -0.30
C TYR A 81 -5.48 -12.00 0.57
N ALA A 82 -4.93 -13.12 0.08
CA ALA A 82 -4.87 -14.35 0.84
C ALA A 82 -3.65 -14.32 1.78
N SER A 83 -3.82 -14.72 3.01
CA SER A 83 -2.75 -14.94 3.97
C SER A 83 -2.91 -16.30 4.63
N LYS A 84 -1.90 -16.77 5.34
CA LYS A 84 -1.97 -17.99 6.16
C LYS A 84 -1.78 -17.60 7.61
N ILE A 85 -2.76 -17.91 8.45
CA ILE A 85 -2.68 -17.75 9.90
C ILE A 85 -2.84 -19.14 10.49
N GLN A 86 -1.87 -19.59 11.28
CA GLN A 86 -1.85 -20.93 11.89
C GLN A 86 -2.03 -22.08 10.87
N GLY A 87 -1.57 -21.88 9.63
CA GLY A 87 -1.71 -22.86 8.56
C GLY A 87 -3.01 -22.77 7.76
N GLU A 88 -4.01 -22.08 8.24
CA GLU A 88 -5.28 -21.86 7.57
C GLU A 88 -5.25 -20.64 6.65
N ARG A 89 -5.90 -20.75 5.49
CA ARG A 89 -6.04 -19.64 4.56
C ARG A 89 -7.10 -18.67 5.06
N VAL A 90 -6.70 -17.44 5.28
CA VAL A 90 -7.60 -16.32 5.62
C VAL A 90 -7.62 -15.29 4.51
N TRP A 91 -8.73 -14.59 4.40
CA TRP A 91 -8.89 -13.47 3.47
C TRP A 91 -8.87 -12.16 4.23
N ILE A 92 -8.10 -11.21 3.75
CA ILE A 92 -7.93 -9.89 4.38
C ILE A 92 -8.32 -8.84 3.35
N ASP A 93 -9.23 -7.96 3.74
CA ASP A 93 -9.60 -6.80 2.93
C ASP A 93 -8.42 -5.83 2.83
N THR A 94 -8.06 -5.41 1.61
CA THR A 94 -6.85 -4.59 1.37
C THR A 94 -6.99 -3.17 1.93
N LEU A 95 -8.20 -2.64 2.03
CA LEU A 95 -8.42 -1.27 2.51
C LEU A 95 -8.48 -1.19 4.04
N THR A 96 -9.19 -2.14 4.65
CA THR A 96 -9.44 -2.12 6.09
C THR A 96 -8.45 -2.95 6.89
N GLU A 97 -7.64 -3.80 6.21
CA GLU A 97 -6.74 -4.79 6.79
C GLU A 97 -7.42 -5.78 7.77
N GLN A 98 -8.74 -5.87 7.67
CA GLN A 98 -9.52 -6.77 8.51
C GLN A 98 -9.73 -8.14 7.84
N ASN A 99 -9.80 -9.17 8.67
CA ASN A 99 -10.18 -10.50 8.22
C ASN A 99 -11.63 -10.46 7.72
N ILE A 100 -11.84 -11.00 6.53
CA ILE A 100 -13.17 -11.15 5.93
C ILE A 100 -13.49 -12.61 5.71
N ALA A 101 -14.78 -12.96 5.75
CA ALA A 101 -15.23 -14.30 5.39
C ALA A 101 -14.84 -14.62 3.94
N GLN A 102 -14.50 -15.89 3.69
CA GLN A 102 -14.24 -16.33 2.31
C GLN A 102 -15.48 -16.05 1.45
N PRO A 103 -15.32 -15.30 0.34
CA PRO A 103 -16.43 -15.06 -0.57
C PRO A 103 -16.96 -16.38 -1.14
N SER A 104 -18.19 -16.75 -0.76
CA SER A 104 -18.84 -17.97 -1.22
C SER A 104 -19.58 -17.75 -2.53
N GLY A 105 -19.66 -18.79 -3.37
CA GLY A 105 -20.43 -18.77 -4.63
C GLY A 105 -19.84 -17.90 -5.74
N VAL A 106 -18.62 -17.37 -5.58
CA VAL A 106 -17.96 -16.52 -6.58
C VAL A 106 -16.51 -16.94 -6.78
N ARG A 107 -16.10 -17.08 -8.04
CA ARG A 107 -14.69 -17.29 -8.38
C ARG A 107 -13.96 -15.94 -8.36
N LEU A 108 -13.13 -15.73 -7.34
CA LEU A 108 -12.25 -14.57 -7.25
C LEU A 108 -11.27 -14.55 -8.44
N ARG A 109 -10.93 -13.34 -8.89
CA ARG A 109 -9.93 -13.11 -9.94
C ARG A 109 -8.65 -12.59 -9.32
N LYS A 110 -7.50 -13.08 -9.82
CA LYS A 110 -6.18 -12.57 -9.43
C LYS A 110 -5.87 -11.24 -10.12
N VAL A 111 -5.26 -10.31 -9.38
CA VAL A 111 -4.52 -9.21 -9.98
C VAL A 111 -3.26 -9.80 -10.62
N ARG A 112 -3.13 -9.69 -11.94
CA ARG A 112 -2.03 -10.33 -12.68
C ARG A 112 -0.80 -9.44 -12.70
N VAL A 113 0.34 -10.02 -12.34
CA VAL A 113 1.65 -9.39 -12.46
C VAL A 113 2.56 -10.26 -13.33
N ASN A 114 3.21 -9.66 -14.32
CA ASN A 114 4.23 -10.30 -15.13
C ASN A 114 5.64 -10.02 -14.58
N ASN A 115 6.68 -10.59 -15.16
CA ASN A 115 8.04 -10.41 -14.68
C ASN A 115 8.50 -8.95 -14.69
N ARG A 116 8.10 -8.16 -15.70
CA ARG A 116 8.41 -6.72 -15.76
C ARG A 116 7.78 -5.97 -14.59
N VAL A 117 6.51 -6.22 -14.29
CA VAL A 117 5.82 -5.62 -13.14
C VAL A 117 6.46 -6.08 -11.82
N ARG A 118 6.85 -7.36 -11.71
CA ARG A 118 7.55 -7.86 -10.51
C ARG A 118 8.88 -7.14 -10.27
N SER A 119 9.69 -6.97 -11.32
CA SER A 119 10.95 -6.22 -11.21
C SER A 119 10.71 -4.77 -10.81
N HIS A 120 9.69 -4.13 -11.38
CA HIS A 120 9.30 -2.78 -11.01
C HIS A 120 8.87 -2.65 -9.53
N ILE A 121 8.04 -3.59 -9.04
CA ILE A 121 7.65 -3.62 -7.62
C ILE A 121 8.86 -3.78 -6.70
N ARG A 122 9.82 -4.67 -7.04
CA ARG A 122 11.05 -4.82 -6.24
C ARG A 122 11.85 -3.53 -6.18
N GLN A 123 11.94 -2.81 -7.29
CA GLN A 123 12.59 -1.51 -7.36
C GLN A 123 11.91 -0.48 -6.44
N LEU A 124 10.57 -0.39 -6.47
CA LEU A 124 9.81 0.52 -5.62
C LEU A 124 9.96 0.17 -4.13
N LEU A 125 9.92 -1.12 -3.79
CA LEU A 125 10.17 -1.58 -2.40
C LEU A 125 11.60 -1.24 -1.94
N ALA A 126 12.60 -1.45 -2.78
CA ALA A 126 13.98 -1.10 -2.46
C ALA A 126 14.13 0.41 -2.21
N GLN A 127 13.56 1.26 -3.08
CA GLN A 127 13.56 2.71 -2.90
C GLN A 127 12.86 3.14 -1.59
N ARG A 128 11.70 2.55 -1.30
CA ARG A 128 10.96 2.81 -0.07
C ARG A 128 11.76 2.41 1.17
N ASN A 129 12.39 1.24 1.15
CA ASN A 129 13.21 0.75 2.27
C ASN A 129 14.46 1.60 2.50
N LEU A 130 15.09 2.13 1.45
CA LEU A 130 16.21 3.07 1.55
C LEU A 130 15.80 4.41 2.18
N SER A 131 14.56 4.82 2.02
CA SER A 131 14.00 6.06 2.59
C SER A 131 13.31 5.83 3.94
N HIS A 132 13.34 4.59 4.47
CA HIS A 132 12.65 4.24 5.70
C HIS A 132 13.22 5.01 6.91
N ARG A 133 12.37 5.37 7.88
CA ARG A 133 12.79 6.10 9.10
C ARG A 133 13.76 5.28 9.97
N ASP A 134 13.58 3.97 10.01
CA ASP A 134 14.45 3.04 10.75
C ASP A 134 15.78 2.83 9.98
N VAL A 135 16.89 3.11 10.67
CA VAL A 135 18.26 2.94 10.15
C VAL A 135 18.54 1.48 9.79
N THR A 136 18.04 0.53 10.57
CA THR A 136 18.26 -0.91 10.36
C THR A 136 17.65 -1.37 9.04
N VAL A 137 16.43 -0.90 8.74
CA VAL A 137 15.75 -1.19 7.47
C VAL A 137 16.52 -0.59 6.29
N ARG A 138 17.02 0.65 6.42
CA ARG A 138 17.85 1.28 5.38
C ARG A 138 19.15 0.53 5.13
N LEU A 139 19.81 0.08 6.21
CA LEU A 139 21.06 -0.68 6.10
C LEU A 139 20.85 -2.03 5.41
N GLN A 140 19.80 -2.77 5.79
CA GLN A 140 19.45 -4.04 5.15
C GLN A 140 19.11 -3.84 3.66
N ALA A 141 18.37 -2.80 3.32
CA ALA A 141 18.04 -2.49 1.92
C ALA A 141 19.29 -2.20 1.09
N SER A 142 20.24 -1.42 1.61
CA SER A 142 21.51 -1.14 0.92
C SER A 142 22.39 -2.37 0.76
N GLN A 143 22.44 -3.24 1.76
CA GLN A 143 23.18 -4.52 1.69
C GLN A 143 22.57 -5.47 0.64
N SER A 144 21.24 -5.55 0.55
CA SER A 144 20.55 -6.37 -0.45
C SER A 144 20.85 -5.92 -1.88
N LEU A 145 20.91 -4.60 -2.10
CA LEU A 145 21.25 -4.04 -3.41
C LEU A 145 22.71 -4.31 -3.81
N LEU A 146 23.63 -4.27 -2.85
CA LEU A 146 25.05 -4.62 -3.11
C LEU A 146 25.20 -6.10 -3.47
N ALA A 147 24.51 -7.01 -2.76
CA ALA A 147 24.54 -8.43 -3.04
C ALA A 147 23.99 -8.79 -4.44
N ASP A 148 22.98 -8.04 -4.92
CA ASP A 148 22.45 -8.23 -6.28
C ASP A 148 23.45 -7.77 -7.36
N VAL A 149 24.27 -6.75 -7.10
CA VAL A 149 25.30 -6.28 -8.03
C VAL A 149 26.45 -7.28 -8.17
N ASP A 150 26.84 -7.92 -7.07
CA ASP A 150 27.94 -8.92 -7.06
C ASP A 150 27.53 -10.27 -7.69
N SER A 151 26.25 -10.46 -8.03
CA SER A 151 25.69 -11.68 -8.63
C SER A 151 25.60 -11.63 -10.16
N ILE A 152 26.03 -10.53 -10.81
CA ILE A 152 26.05 -10.33 -12.26
C ILE A 152 27.46 -10.58 -12.81
#